data_3e7aff4ff7074df9c84940f2d0925ce8
#
_entry.id   3e7aff4ff7074df9c84940f2d0925ce8
#
_cell.length_a   1.000
_cell.length_b   1.000
_cell.length_c   1.000
_cell.angle_alpha   90.00
_cell.angle_beta   90.00
_cell.angle_gamma   90.00
#
_symmetry.space_group_name_H-M   'P 1'
#
loop_
_entity.id
_entity.type
_entity.pdbx_description
1 polymer ?
#
loop_
_entity_poly.entity_id
_entity_poly.type
_entity_poly.pdbx_seq_one_letter_code
_entity_poly.pdbx_strand_id
1 'polypeptide(L)'
;MTTVYLVRHGLVENPGAIYYGRLPGFALAAAGREQAAAAGRHLAGRPVVAIYHSPMQRAAETAAILRDHHPASPPLVESALLNEIYSPFDGTPVAEMERRDWDLYSGVGPPYELPPDIQARMVAFFDAVRAAHPMQHVVGVSHGDPILFALCWGLGRPIAKDQRQFLAEWGIADGYPFQASVATFTWSDASQQRPDCAYHVATKIV
;
A
#
# COMPACT_ATOMS: atom_id res chain seq x y z
N MET A 1 -0.68 -19.71 -10.62
CA MET A 1 -0.02 -18.42 -10.33
C MET A 1 -0.95 -17.58 -9.46
N THR A 2 -0.53 -17.22 -8.25
CA THR A 2 -1.28 -16.29 -7.39
C THR A 2 -0.71 -14.89 -7.57
N THR A 3 -1.56 -13.89 -7.78
CA THR A 3 -1.12 -12.51 -7.96
C THR A 3 -1.82 -11.58 -6.97
N VAL A 4 -1.04 -10.78 -6.25
CA VAL A 4 -1.53 -9.71 -5.38
C VAL A 4 -1.13 -8.36 -5.95
N TYR A 5 -2.12 -7.49 -6.17
CA TYR A 5 -1.92 -6.10 -6.55
C TYR A 5 -2.08 -5.23 -5.31
N LEU A 6 -0.98 -4.74 -4.73
CA LEU A 6 -1.05 -3.73 -3.66
C LEU A 6 -1.21 -2.35 -4.27
N VAL A 7 -2.27 -1.66 -3.89
CA VAL A 7 -2.58 -0.30 -4.34
C VAL A 7 -2.44 0.66 -3.16
N ARG A 8 -1.61 1.69 -3.29
CA ARG A 8 -1.62 2.78 -2.31
C ARG A 8 -2.92 3.58 -2.47
N HIS A 9 -3.56 3.98 -1.36
CA HIS A 9 -4.73 4.86 -1.43
C HIS A 9 -4.43 6.14 -2.23
N GLY A 10 -5.46 6.75 -2.82
CA GLY A 10 -5.37 8.04 -3.53
C GLY A 10 -5.03 9.21 -2.62
N LEU A 11 -4.78 10.37 -3.20
CA LEU A 11 -4.52 11.62 -2.47
C LEU A 11 -5.65 11.94 -1.49
N VAL A 12 -5.29 12.44 -0.31
CA VAL A 12 -6.19 12.67 0.83
C VAL A 12 -6.45 14.17 1.01
N GLU A 13 -7.67 14.53 1.40
CA GLU A 13 -7.99 15.85 1.94
C GLU A 13 -7.27 16.04 3.27
N ASN A 14 -6.35 16.99 3.33
CA ASN A 14 -5.54 17.28 4.53
C ASN A 14 -5.35 18.77 4.72
N PRO A 15 -6.43 19.54 4.98
CA PRO A 15 -6.34 20.99 5.11
C PRO A 15 -5.51 21.44 6.33
N GLY A 16 -5.37 20.55 7.33
CA GLY A 16 -4.54 20.81 8.50
C GLY A 16 -3.04 20.62 8.27
N ALA A 17 -2.62 20.13 7.11
CA ALA A 17 -1.23 19.80 6.78
C ALA A 17 -0.52 19.04 7.91
N ILE A 18 -1.11 17.94 8.36
CA ILE A 18 -0.57 17.07 9.41
C ILE A 18 -0.20 15.68 8.87
N TYR A 19 0.67 14.99 9.57
CA TYR A 19 0.84 13.55 9.40
C TYR A 19 -0.39 12.85 9.99
N TYR A 20 -1.27 12.36 9.13
CA TYR A 20 -2.57 11.83 9.56
C TYR A 20 -2.53 10.35 9.99
N GLY A 21 -1.47 9.61 9.68
CA GLY A 21 -1.26 8.24 10.16
C GLY A 21 -2.53 7.39 10.23
N ARG A 22 -2.91 6.97 11.43
CA ARG A 22 -4.15 6.23 11.71
C ARG A 22 -5.31 7.11 12.19
N LEU A 23 -5.19 8.44 12.14
CA LEU A 23 -6.29 9.32 12.52
C LEU A 23 -7.52 9.09 11.63
N PRO A 24 -8.74 9.14 12.19
CA PRO A 24 -9.98 9.02 11.42
C PRO A 24 -10.31 10.30 10.63
N GLY A 25 -11.25 10.21 9.68
CA GLY A 25 -11.84 11.36 9.00
C GLY A 25 -11.01 11.89 7.82
N PHE A 26 -9.98 11.19 7.37
CA PHE A 26 -9.17 11.56 6.21
C PHE A 26 -9.70 10.87 4.95
N ALA A 27 -10.64 11.54 4.26
CA ALA A 27 -11.24 11.11 3.00
C ALA A 27 -10.31 11.38 1.80
N LEU A 28 -10.63 10.78 0.65
CA LEU A 28 -9.95 11.09 -0.60
C LEU A 28 -10.29 12.51 -1.08
N ALA A 29 -9.28 13.26 -1.49
CA ALA A 29 -9.44 14.47 -2.28
C ALA A 29 -10.04 14.16 -3.66
N ALA A 30 -10.57 15.19 -4.35
CA ALA A 30 -11.07 15.02 -5.71
C ALA A 30 -10.00 14.40 -6.63
N ALA A 31 -8.77 14.90 -6.60
CA ALA A 31 -7.64 14.34 -7.33
C ALA A 31 -7.33 12.88 -6.92
N GLY A 32 -7.50 12.55 -5.64
CA GLY A 32 -7.30 11.17 -5.14
C GLY A 32 -8.34 10.20 -5.68
N ARG A 33 -9.58 10.64 -5.87
CA ARG A 33 -10.64 9.83 -6.53
C ARG A 33 -10.33 9.57 -7.99
N GLU A 34 -9.82 10.58 -8.72
CA GLU A 34 -9.35 10.43 -10.10
C GLU A 34 -8.17 9.46 -10.22
N GLN A 35 -7.21 9.53 -9.28
CA GLN A 35 -6.09 8.60 -9.21
C GLN A 35 -6.58 7.18 -8.96
N ALA A 36 -7.50 6.96 -8.02
CA ALA A 36 -8.10 5.66 -7.74
C ALA A 36 -8.87 5.11 -8.97
N ALA A 37 -9.63 5.97 -9.67
CA ALA A 37 -10.32 5.59 -10.90
C ALA A 37 -9.35 5.16 -12.01
N ALA A 38 -8.19 5.82 -12.14
CA ALA A 38 -7.16 5.44 -13.10
C ALA A 38 -6.55 4.06 -12.76
N ALA A 39 -6.26 3.80 -11.48
CA ALA A 39 -5.82 2.48 -11.02
C ALA A 39 -6.90 1.40 -11.27
N GLY A 40 -8.18 1.75 -11.04
CA GLY A 40 -9.32 0.88 -11.34
C GLY A 40 -9.39 0.50 -12.82
N ARG A 41 -9.26 1.46 -13.74
CA ARG A 41 -9.19 1.21 -15.18
C ARG A 41 -7.99 0.32 -15.56
N HIS A 42 -6.83 0.52 -14.94
CA HIS A 42 -5.65 -0.32 -15.17
C HIS A 42 -5.88 -1.77 -14.74
N LEU A 43 -6.63 -2.00 -13.68
CA LEU A 43 -6.91 -3.33 -13.14
C LEU A 43 -8.19 -3.98 -13.72
N ALA A 44 -9.05 -3.25 -14.44
CA ALA A 44 -10.36 -3.72 -14.91
C ALA A 44 -10.30 -5.00 -15.76
N GLY A 45 -9.23 -5.21 -16.52
CA GLY A 45 -9.02 -6.40 -17.35
C GLY A 45 -8.36 -7.59 -16.62
N ARG A 46 -8.06 -7.48 -15.32
CA ARG A 46 -7.47 -8.56 -14.52
C ARG A 46 -8.56 -9.42 -13.90
N PRO A 47 -8.39 -10.75 -13.77
CA PRO A 47 -9.42 -11.62 -13.19
C PRO A 47 -9.41 -11.56 -11.64
N VAL A 48 -9.63 -10.35 -11.07
CA VAL A 48 -9.64 -10.12 -9.63
C VAL A 48 -10.87 -10.74 -8.99
N VAL A 49 -10.66 -11.57 -7.96
CA VAL A 49 -11.72 -12.29 -7.24
C VAL A 49 -12.11 -11.64 -5.91
N ALA A 50 -11.24 -10.81 -5.33
CA ALA A 50 -11.51 -10.07 -4.09
C ALA A 50 -10.65 -8.79 -4.03
N ILE A 51 -11.16 -7.76 -3.34
CA ILE A 51 -10.43 -6.55 -3.01
C ILE A 51 -10.40 -6.42 -1.50
N TYR A 52 -9.22 -6.60 -0.91
CA TYR A 52 -8.95 -6.34 0.50
C TYR A 52 -8.57 -4.87 0.68
N HIS A 53 -8.91 -4.30 1.83
CA HIS A 53 -8.50 -2.91 2.13
C HIS A 53 -8.22 -2.70 3.61
N SER A 54 -7.36 -1.73 3.91
CA SER A 54 -7.16 -1.20 5.25
C SER A 54 -8.47 -0.62 5.80
N PRO A 55 -8.73 -0.70 7.12
CA PRO A 55 -9.88 -0.04 7.77
C PRO A 55 -9.93 1.48 7.60
N MET A 56 -8.81 2.12 7.21
CA MET A 56 -8.75 3.58 7.06
C MET A 56 -9.68 4.05 5.92
N GLN A 57 -10.45 5.13 6.17
CA GLN A 57 -11.46 5.67 5.25
C GLN A 57 -10.91 5.85 3.83
N ARG A 58 -9.74 6.47 3.66
CA ARG A 58 -9.09 6.68 2.36
C ARG A 58 -8.81 5.40 1.59
N ALA A 59 -8.48 4.31 2.30
CA ALA A 59 -8.24 3.01 1.68
C ALA A 59 -9.57 2.33 1.30
N ALA A 60 -10.59 2.40 2.16
CA ALA A 60 -11.92 1.89 1.86
C ALA A 60 -12.55 2.62 0.66
N GLU A 61 -12.45 3.96 0.60
CA GLU A 61 -12.92 4.74 -0.55
C GLU A 61 -12.17 4.39 -1.84
N THR A 62 -10.85 4.22 -1.77
CA THR A 62 -10.06 3.75 -2.92
C THR A 62 -10.54 2.38 -3.38
N ALA A 63 -10.72 1.43 -2.47
CA ALA A 63 -11.18 0.07 -2.79
C ALA A 63 -12.57 0.06 -3.44
N ALA A 64 -13.49 0.90 -2.96
CA ALA A 64 -14.82 1.05 -3.55
C ALA A 64 -14.73 1.54 -5.01
N ILE A 65 -13.89 2.56 -5.26
CA ILE A 65 -13.68 3.08 -6.63
C ILE A 65 -13.06 1.99 -7.54
N LEU A 66 -12.07 1.25 -7.06
CA LEU A 66 -11.48 0.13 -7.82
C LEU A 66 -12.54 -0.90 -8.20
N ARG A 67 -13.40 -1.30 -7.25
CA ARG A 67 -14.50 -2.24 -7.48
C ARG A 67 -15.48 -1.73 -8.54
N ASP A 68 -15.85 -0.46 -8.48
CA ASP A 68 -16.82 0.16 -9.40
C ASP A 68 -16.30 0.21 -10.84
N HIS A 69 -14.99 0.18 -11.05
CA HIS A 69 -14.33 0.05 -12.35
C HIS A 69 -14.11 -1.41 -12.79
N HIS A 70 -14.40 -2.40 -11.93
CA HIS A 70 -14.15 -3.81 -12.26
C HIS A 70 -15.46 -4.51 -12.69
N PRO A 71 -15.52 -5.11 -13.92
CA PRO A 71 -16.74 -5.71 -14.47
C PRO A 71 -17.38 -6.78 -13.58
N ALA A 72 -16.55 -7.55 -12.85
CA ALA A 72 -17.02 -8.62 -11.96
C ALA A 72 -17.47 -8.11 -10.58
N SER A 73 -17.30 -6.82 -10.28
CA SER A 73 -17.63 -6.21 -8.98
C SER A 73 -17.21 -7.07 -7.77
N PRO A 74 -15.91 -7.38 -7.61
CA PRO A 74 -15.43 -8.31 -6.59
C PRO A 74 -15.77 -7.82 -5.17
N PRO A 75 -15.96 -8.73 -4.19
CA PRO A 75 -16.27 -8.36 -2.82
C PRO A 75 -15.15 -7.52 -2.21
N LEU A 76 -15.56 -6.54 -1.37
CA LEU A 76 -14.65 -5.77 -0.51
C LEU A 76 -14.50 -6.49 0.83
N VAL A 77 -13.26 -6.64 1.28
CA VAL A 77 -12.91 -7.32 2.54
C VAL A 77 -11.99 -6.42 3.35
N GLU A 78 -12.40 -6.02 4.54
CA GLU A 78 -11.55 -5.28 5.44
C GLU A 78 -10.45 -6.17 6.04
N SER A 79 -9.21 -5.66 6.10
CA SER A 79 -8.09 -6.35 6.71
C SER A 79 -7.19 -5.40 7.48
N ALA A 80 -7.07 -5.62 8.79
CA ALA A 80 -6.16 -4.87 9.65
C ALA A 80 -4.68 -5.09 9.28
N LEU A 81 -4.36 -6.17 8.57
CA LEU A 81 -3.00 -6.43 8.06
C LEU A 81 -2.55 -5.39 7.03
N LEU A 82 -3.49 -4.67 6.39
CA LEU A 82 -3.23 -3.61 5.43
C LEU A 82 -3.20 -2.20 6.04
N ASN A 83 -3.32 -2.08 7.37
CA ASN A 83 -3.33 -0.77 8.05
C ASN A 83 -2.07 0.07 7.76
N GLU A 84 -2.23 1.39 7.94
CA GLU A 84 -1.08 2.31 8.05
C GLU A 84 -0.21 1.93 9.26
N ILE A 85 1.01 2.42 9.33
CA ILE A 85 1.88 2.20 10.48
C ILE A 85 1.25 2.76 11.75
N TYR A 86 1.44 2.08 12.86
CA TYR A 86 1.10 2.61 14.18
C TYR A 86 2.28 3.41 14.70
N SER A 87 2.13 4.72 14.76
CA SER A 87 3.20 5.69 14.98
C SER A 87 2.83 6.69 16.09
N PRO A 88 3.79 7.20 16.89
CA PRO A 88 3.55 8.26 17.86
C PRO A 88 3.38 9.65 17.20
N PHE A 89 3.56 9.77 15.89
CA PHE A 89 3.59 11.05 15.18
C PHE A 89 2.23 11.46 14.59
N ASP A 90 1.18 10.68 14.81
CA ASP A 90 -0.16 11.02 14.33
C ASP A 90 -0.60 12.41 14.83
N GLY A 91 -0.97 13.30 13.91
CA GLY A 91 -1.32 14.70 14.20
C GLY A 91 -0.15 15.69 14.15
N THR A 92 1.09 15.23 13.99
CA THR A 92 2.26 16.11 13.87
C THR A 92 2.18 16.95 12.59
N PRO A 93 2.46 18.28 12.65
CA PRO A 93 2.51 19.13 11.46
C PRO A 93 3.49 18.59 10.40
N VAL A 94 3.10 18.63 9.12
CA VAL A 94 3.94 18.21 7.99
C VAL A 94 5.31 18.90 8.03
N ALA A 95 5.34 20.20 8.30
CA ALA A 95 6.59 20.96 8.39
C ALA A 95 7.55 20.47 9.50
N GLU A 96 7.02 19.82 10.55
CA GLU A 96 7.84 19.17 11.55
C GLU A 96 8.35 17.80 11.07
N MET A 97 7.51 17.05 10.37
CA MET A 97 7.92 15.79 9.75
C MET A 97 9.00 15.99 8.69
N GLU A 98 8.92 17.08 7.90
CA GLU A 98 9.96 17.47 6.94
C GLU A 98 11.29 17.78 7.63
N ARG A 99 11.27 18.51 8.75
CA ARG A 99 12.50 18.77 9.54
C ARG A 99 13.14 17.52 10.11
N ARG A 100 12.36 16.44 10.27
CA ARG A 100 12.81 15.11 10.69
C ARG A 100 13.19 14.21 9.52
N ASP A 101 13.20 14.72 8.28
CA ASP A 101 13.41 13.94 7.06
C ASP A 101 12.45 12.72 6.98
N TRP A 102 11.22 12.90 7.47
CA TRP A 102 10.21 11.83 7.56
C TRP A 102 10.69 10.58 8.31
N ASP A 103 11.61 10.73 9.25
CA ASP A 103 12.04 9.64 10.12
C ASP A 103 10.95 9.29 11.14
N LEU A 104 10.23 8.23 10.88
CA LEU A 104 9.13 7.70 11.69
C LEU A 104 9.58 6.65 12.70
N TYR A 105 10.87 6.28 12.72
CA TYR A 105 11.33 5.09 13.41
C TYR A 105 12.44 5.32 14.43
N SER A 106 13.30 6.33 14.26
CA SER A 106 14.40 6.60 15.20
C SER A 106 13.87 7.02 16.57
N GLY A 107 14.31 6.31 17.61
CA GLY A 107 13.88 6.55 19.00
C GLY A 107 12.48 6.05 19.33
N VAL A 108 11.82 5.34 18.42
CA VAL A 108 10.50 4.75 18.60
C VAL A 108 10.64 3.30 19.08
N GLY A 109 9.73 2.85 19.93
CA GLY A 109 9.63 1.48 20.42
C GLY A 109 8.20 1.13 20.80
N PRO A 110 7.98 -0.06 21.38
CA PRO A 110 6.64 -0.49 21.75
C PRO A 110 5.85 0.57 22.53
N PRO A 111 4.54 0.73 22.25
CA PRO A 111 3.68 -0.17 21.45
C PRO A 111 3.66 0.12 19.95
N TYR A 112 4.48 1.05 19.48
CA TYR A 112 4.49 1.48 18.08
C TYR A 112 5.20 0.49 17.15
N GLU A 113 4.81 0.45 15.88
CA GLU A 113 5.39 -0.45 14.89
C GLU A 113 6.75 0.05 14.39
N LEU A 114 7.70 -0.88 14.28
CA LEU A 114 8.98 -0.69 13.63
C LEU A 114 8.99 -1.39 12.24
N PRO A 115 9.95 -1.08 11.36
CA PRO A 115 10.02 -1.70 10.02
C PRO A 115 9.91 -3.23 9.99
N PRO A 116 10.52 -4.01 10.93
CA PRO A 116 10.32 -5.46 10.97
C PRO A 116 8.86 -5.87 11.24
N ASP A 117 8.14 -5.15 12.10
CA ASP A 117 6.75 -5.45 12.46
C ASP A 117 5.84 -5.24 11.25
N ILE A 118 6.05 -4.12 10.54
CA ILE A 118 5.31 -3.76 9.34
C ILE A 118 5.55 -4.80 8.24
N GLN A 119 6.81 -5.18 8.01
CA GLN A 119 7.17 -6.19 7.02
C GLN A 119 6.53 -7.54 7.36
N ALA A 120 6.61 -7.98 8.62
CA ALA A 120 6.02 -9.24 9.08
C ALA A 120 4.51 -9.26 8.87
N ARG A 121 3.82 -8.14 9.15
CA ARG A 121 2.38 -7.98 8.93
C ARG A 121 2.00 -8.07 7.44
N MET A 122 2.79 -7.46 6.56
CA MET A 122 2.55 -7.53 5.12
C MET A 122 2.82 -8.95 4.57
N VAL A 123 3.82 -9.65 5.08
CA VAL A 123 4.07 -11.07 4.72
C VAL A 123 2.90 -11.94 5.19
N ALA A 124 2.40 -11.74 6.41
CA ALA A 124 1.23 -12.44 6.92
C ALA A 124 -0.02 -12.19 6.05
N PHE A 125 -0.20 -10.98 5.51
CA PHE A 125 -1.25 -10.70 4.54
C PHE A 125 -1.09 -11.53 3.26
N PHE A 126 0.12 -11.58 2.69
CA PHE A 126 0.37 -12.39 1.50
C PHE A 126 0.11 -13.88 1.75
N ASP A 127 0.54 -14.41 2.89
CA ASP A 127 0.32 -15.82 3.24
C ASP A 127 -1.17 -16.14 3.39
N ALA A 128 -1.93 -15.26 4.06
CA ALA A 128 -3.38 -15.40 4.22
C ALA A 128 -4.10 -15.38 2.85
N VAL A 129 -3.72 -14.45 1.97
CA VAL A 129 -4.32 -14.34 0.62
C VAL A 129 -3.95 -15.56 -0.23
N ARG A 130 -2.70 -16.02 -0.22
CA ARG A 130 -2.26 -17.20 -0.97
C ARG A 130 -2.98 -18.46 -0.52
N ALA A 131 -3.27 -18.58 0.77
CA ALA A 131 -4.03 -19.70 1.31
C ALA A 131 -5.51 -19.64 0.93
N ALA A 132 -6.13 -18.44 0.98
CA ALA A 132 -7.55 -18.25 0.69
C ALA A 132 -7.87 -18.25 -0.81
N HIS A 133 -6.93 -17.79 -1.65
CA HIS A 133 -7.11 -17.56 -3.08
C HIS A 133 -5.99 -18.20 -3.92
N PRO A 134 -5.78 -19.51 -3.80
CA PRO A 134 -4.72 -20.20 -4.57
C PRO A 134 -4.98 -20.06 -6.07
N MET A 135 -3.94 -19.69 -6.83
CA MET A 135 -3.99 -19.52 -8.30
C MET A 135 -4.95 -18.43 -8.78
N GLN A 136 -5.26 -17.43 -7.94
CA GLN A 136 -6.18 -16.34 -8.24
C GLN A 136 -5.50 -14.97 -8.11
N HIS A 137 -6.21 -13.93 -8.53
CA HIS A 137 -5.77 -12.54 -8.47
C HIS A 137 -6.57 -11.78 -7.41
N VAL A 138 -5.87 -11.06 -6.55
CA VAL A 138 -6.43 -10.29 -5.44
C VAL A 138 -5.85 -8.87 -5.45
N VAL A 139 -6.66 -7.88 -5.08
CA VAL A 139 -6.19 -6.53 -4.80
C VAL A 139 -6.12 -6.32 -3.28
N GLY A 140 -5.10 -5.60 -2.81
CA GLY A 140 -4.99 -5.09 -1.45
C GLY A 140 -4.77 -3.58 -1.48
N VAL A 141 -5.66 -2.80 -0.87
CA VAL A 141 -5.50 -1.35 -0.76
C VAL A 141 -4.89 -1.00 0.59
N SER A 142 -3.71 -0.38 0.57
CA SER A 142 -2.90 -0.08 1.73
C SER A 142 -2.25 1.32 1.63
N HIS A 143 -1.13 1.54 2.30
CA HIS A 143 -0.48 2.82 2.52
C HIS A 143 0.98 2.79 2.06
N GLY A 144 1.67 3.94 2.14
CA GLY A 144 3.01 4.10 1.60
C GLY A 144 4.03 3.15 2.20
N ASP A 145 4.26 3.23 3.50
CA ASP A 145 5.29 2.45 4.19
C ASP A 145 5.01 0.93 4.17
N PRO A 146 3.77 0.45 4.42
CA PRO A 146 3.46 -0.97 4.26
C PRO A 146 3.81 -1.51 2.87
N ILE A 147 3.51 -0.77 1.80
CA ILE A 147 3.84 -1.18 0.43
C ILE A 147 5.35 -1.10 0.17
N LEU A 148 6.03 -0.07 0.68
CA LEU A 148 7.48 0.06 0.61
C LEU A 148 8.17 -1.17 1.20
N PHE A 149 7.81 -1.56 2.44
CA PHE A 149 8.41 -2.72 3.12
C PHE A 149 8.03 -4.05 2.46
N ALA A 150 6.80 -4.15 1.90
CA ALA A 150 6.40 -5.30 1.11
C ALA A 150 7.25 -5.46 -0.17
N LEU A 151 7.51 -4.36 -0.89
CA LEU A 151 8.36 -4.36 -2.08
C LEU A 151 9.80 -4.75 -1.72
N CYS A 152 10.38 -4.14 -0.68
CA CYS A 152 11.73 -4.50 -0.23
C CYS A 152 11.82 -6.00 0.12
N TRP A 153 10.82 -6.54 0.82
CA TRP A 153 10.77 -7.96 1.12
C TRP A 153 10.68 -8.82 -0.15
N GLY A 154 9.77 -8.48 -1.07
CA GLY A 154 9.58 -9.24 -2.31
C GLY A 154 10.85 -9.27 -3.17
N LEU A 155 11.56 -8.14 -3.24
CA LEU A 155 12.82 -7.97 -3.95
C LEU A 155 14.04 -8.54 -3.21
N GLY A 156 13.84 -9.18 -2.05
CA GLY A 156 14.93 -9.78 -1.28
C GLY A 156 15.82 -8.80 -0.55
N ARG A 157 15.43 -7.52 -0.42
CA ARG A 157 16.19 -6.50 0.27
C ARG A 157 15.98 -6.60 1.78
N PRO A 158 17.04 -6.76 2.58
CA PRO A 158 16.95 -6.64 4.04
C PRO A 158 16.50 -5.25 4.47
N ILE A 159 15.87 -5.17 5.65
CA ILE A 159 15.52 -3.88 6.23
C ILE A 159 16.80 -3.09 6.54
N ALA A 160 16.88 -1.87 6.00
CA ALA A 160 18.02 -0.96 6.13
C ALA A 160 17.53 0.49 6.08
N LYS A 161 18.41 1.46 6.39
CA LYS A 161 18.04 2.90 6.33
C LYS A 161 17.92 3.43 4.90
N ASP A 162 18.51 2.76 3.92
CA ASP A 162 18.58 3.17 2.51
C ASP A 162 17.48 2.57 1.62
N GLN A 163 16.36 2.13 2.20
CA GLN A 163 15.30 1.45 1.44
C GLN A 163 14.69 2.33 0.36
N ARG A 164 14.51 3.62 0.61
CA ARG A 164 14.02 4.55 -0.42
C ARG A 164 15.02 4.68 -1.57
N GLN A 165 16.32 4.81 -1.28
CA GLN A 165 17.34 4.83 -2.31
C GLN A 165 17.32 3.54 -3.13
N PHE A 166 17.24 2.37 -2.49
CA PHE A 166 17.15 1.09 -3.18
C PHE A 166 15.93 1.03 -4.11
N LEU A 167 14.75 1.47 -3.67
CA LEU A 167 13.57 1.48 -4.51
C LEU A 167 13.65 2.53 -5.63
N ALA A 168 14.34 3.65 -5.42
CA ALA A 168 14.60 4.63 -6.47
C ALA A 168 15.51 4.04 -7.57
N GLU A 169 16.55 3.31 -7.21
CA GLU A 169 17.42 2.57 -8.12
C GLU A 169 16.66 1.46 -8.88
N TRP A 170 15.67 0.85 -8.21
CA TRP A 170 14.78 -0.14 -8.85
C TRP A 170 13.74 0.50 -9.80
N GLY A 171 13.57 1.83 -9.78
CA GLY A 171 12.74 2.58 -10.73
C GLY A 171 11.48 3.22 -10.16
N ILE A 172 11.33 3.28 -8.84
CA ILE A 172 10.25 4.02 -8.18
C ILE A 172 10.72 5.46 -7.95
N ALA A 173 10.02 6.45 -8.53
CA ALA A 173 10.35 7.85 -8.32
C ALA A 173 10.40 8.20 -6.82
N ASP A 174 11.45 8.90 -6.38
CA ASP A 174 11.71 9.27 -4.98
C ASP A 174 11.81 8.07 -4.02
N GLY A 175 11.88 6.84 -4.56
CA GLY A 175 11.94 5.61 -3.78
C GLY A 175 10.74 5.34 -2.89
N TYR A 176 9.60 5.98 -3.18
CA TYR A 176 8.41 5.87 -2.36
C TYR A 176 7.16 5.60 -3.20
N PRO A 177 6.30 4.63 -2.84
CA PRO A 177 5.12 4.30 -3.63
C PRO A 177 4.22 5.53 -3.84
N PHE A 178 3.91 5.86 -5.10
CA PHE A 178 3.04 6.99 -5.45
C PHE A 178 1.58 6.70 -5.09
N GLN A 179 0.75 7.74 -4.92
CA GLN A 179 -0.69 7.60 -4.67
C GLN A 179 -1.37 6.85 -5.82
N ALA A 180 -2.22 5.88 -5.48
CA ALA A 180 -2.90 4.97 -6.39
C ALA A 180 -1.96 4.22 -7.35
N SER A 181 -0.66 4.12 -7.03
CA SER A 181 0.24 3.19 -7.71
C SER A 181 -0.10 1.74 -7.40
N VAL A 182 0.29 0.85 -8.29
CA VAL A 182 0.05 -0.59 -8.21
C VAL A 182 1.39 -1.31 -8.12
N ALA A 183 1.67 -1.92 -6.98
CA ALA A 183 2.76 -2.87 -6.80
C ALA A 183 2.22 -4.29 -6.99
N THR A 184 2.79 -5.04 -7.92
CA THR A 184 2.34 -6.40 -8.28
C THR A 184 3.29 -7.42 -7.69
N PHE A 185 2.74 -8.44 -7.04
CA PHE A 185 3.45 -9.55 -6.44
C PHE A 185 2.89 -10.85 -7.01
N THR A 186 3.73 -11.65 -7.68
CA THR A 186 3.30 -12.84 -8.40
C THR A 186 4.08 -14.06 -7.93
N TRP A 187 3.38 -15.10 -7.52
CA TRP A 187 3.93 -16.41 -7.21
C TRP A 187 3.50 -17.40 -8.30
N SER A 188 4.48 -17.98 -8.99
CA SER A 188 4.25 -18.95 -10.07
C SER A 188 3.64 -20.24 -9.55
N ASP A 189 4.04 -20.66 -8.35
CA ASP A 189 3.55 -21.84 -7.67
C ASP A 189 3.55 -21.67 -6.14
N ALA A 190 3.07 -22.68 -5.41
CA ALA A 190 2.94 -22.65 -3.95
C ALA A 190 4.30 -22.73 -3.22
N SER A 191 5.34 -23.28 -3.84
CA SER A 191 6.67 -23.46 -3.24
C SER A 191 7.52 -22.20 -3.31
N GLN A 192 7.19 -21.26 -4.19
CA GLN A 192 7.90 -20.00 -4.34
C GLN A 192 7.75 -19.16 -3.07
N GLN A 193 8.85 -18.90 -2.37
CA GLN A 193 8.84 -18.16 -1.11
C GLN A 193 8.69 -16.65 -1.34
N ARG A 194 9.39 -16.10 -2.33
CA ARG A 194 9.32 -14.67 -2.68
C ARG A 194 8.66 -14.49 -4.04
N PRO A 195 7.83 -13.43 -4.22
CA PRO A 195 7.18 -13.17 -5.49
C PRO A 195 8.14 -12.55 -6.51
N ASP A 196 7.75 -12.63 -7.78
CA ASP A 196 8.20 -11.69 -8.79
C ASP A 196 7.48 -10.36 -8.58
N CYS A 197 8.23 -9.24 -8.62
CA CYS A 197 7.69 -7.92 -8.32
C CYS A 197 7.69 -7.03 -9.58
N ALA A 198 6.62 -6.22 -9.71
CA ALA A 198 6.53 -5.14 -10.69
C ALA A 198 5.84 -3.91 -10.05
N TYR A 199 6.05 -2.73 -10.65
CA TYR A 199 5.46 -1.49 -10.16
C TYR A 199 4.94 -0.64 -11.30
N HIS A 200 3.76 -0.06 -11.12
CA HIS A 200 3.08 0.75 -12.12
C HIS A 200 2.42 1.98 -11.49
N VAL A 201 2.54 3.13 -12.17
CA VAL A 201 1.83 4.37 -11.83
C VAL A 201 0.82 4.66 -12.93
N ALA A 202 -0.46 4.47 -12.65
CA ALA A 202 -1.53 4.60 -13.65
C ALA A 202 -1.74 6.04 -14.11
N THR A 203 -1.45 7.04 -13.27
CA THR A 203 -1.57 8.46 -13.62
C THR A 203 -0.55 9.27 -12.83
N LYS A 204 0.34 9.97 -13.50
CA LYS A 204 1.06 11.09 -12.90
C LYS A 204 0.18 12.34 -13.07
N ILE A 205 -0.71 12.61 -12.10
CA ILE A 205 -1.32 13.94 -11.99
C ILE A 205 -0.25 14.82 -11.34
N VAL A 206 0.30 15.73 -12.12
CA VAL A 206 1.27 16.77 -11.70
C VAL A 206 0.53 17.83 -10.90
#